data_fe6633141007d651725e11df057af8a7
#
_entry.id   fe6633141007d651725e11df057af8a7
#
_cell.length_a   1.000
_cell.length_b   1.000
_cell.length_c   1.000
_cell.angle_alpha   90.00
_cell.angle_beta   90.00
_cell.angle_gamma   90.00
#
_symmetry.space_group_name_H-M   'P 1'
#
loop_
_entity.id
_entity.type
_entity.pdbx_description
1 polymer ?
#
loop_
_entity_poly.entity_id
_entity_poly.type
_entity_poly.pdbx_seq_one_letter_code
_entity_poly.pdbx_strand_id
1 'polypeptide(L)'
;RSEQNLLDLNVQQTLDNQSGEIFAGTNAKVNTIKLNNQQGTIYAKNQIDLTAGQLNNQQGQVYSTGSATVIVQGDIQNQKGVLVAEQNLNVQSQKLDNTEGTLRSEKADLTLNAQGQLINQQGDINAEQNASLSTQSLVNTAGQIASKNQLNIDTRQQQLNNQNGKIIAKAVDLKTGTLENQAGLIQGGQSVKIDTQNHALFNNNSGDQAGILSQGRLEIANVSQLDNISGYIAT
;
A
#
# COMPACT_ATOMS: atom_id res chain seq x y z
N ARG A 1 -18.92 -13.03 18.02
CA ARG A 1 -19.70 -11.86 17.61
C ARG A 1 -20.06 -11.03 18.83
N SER A 2 -19.81 -9.73 18.81
CA SER A 2 -20.23 -8.77 19.85
C SER A 2 -21.06 -7.68 19.18
N GLU A 3 -22.32 -7.52 19.57
CA GLU A 3 -23.24 -6.62 18.86
C GLU A 3 -23.23 -5.17 19.37
N GLN A 4 -22.81 -4.92 20.60
CA GLN A 4 -22.86 -3.59 21.21
C GLN A 4 -21.60 -3.18 21.98
N ASN A 5 -20.60 -4.05 22.10
CA ASN A 5 -19.42 -3.80 22.94
C ASN A 5 -18.12 -4.12 22.21
N LEU A 6 -17.01 -3.76 22.83
CA LEU A 6 -15.66 -4.16 22.44
C LEU A 6 -15.58 -5.68 22.31
N LEU A 7 -15.07 -6.16 21.21
CA LEU A 7 -14.60 -7.53 21.05
C LEU A 7 -13.08 -7.57 21.29
N ASP A 8 -12.65 -8.22 22.35
CA ASP A 8 -11.23 -8.41 22.68
C ASP A 8 -10.89 -9.92 22.57
N LEU A 9 -10.07 -10.26 21.58
CA LEU A 9 -9.59 -11.61 21.32
C LEU A 9 -8.10 -11.68 21.58
N ASN A 10 -7.71 -12.35 22.63
CA ASN A 10 -6.32 -12.63 22.98
C ASN A 10 -6.05 -14.13 22.90
N VAL A 11 -5.50 -14.57 21.76
CA VAL A 11 -5.28 -15.98 21.45
C VAL A 11 -3.78 -16.27 21.44
N GLN A 12 -3.34 -17.16 22.34
CA GLN A 12 -1.93 -17.41 22.61
C GLN A 12 -1.15 -18.04 21.44
N GLN A 13 -1.81 -18.69 20.50
CA GLN A 13 -1.19 -19.41 19.40
C GLN A 13 -1.79 -19.01 18.04
N THR A 14 -2.81 -19.70 17.58
CA THR A 14 -3.45 -19.48 16.28
C THR A 14 -4.90 -19.10 16.46
N LEU A 15 -5.29 -17.97 15.88
CA LEU A 15 -6.67 -17.62 15.64
C LEU A 15 -7.01 -18.02 14.20
N ASP A 16 -7.79 -19.09 14.05
CA ASP A 16 -8.25 -19.56 12.75
C ASP A 16 -9.67 -19.03 12.49
N ASN A 17 -9.76 -18.12 11.52
CA ASN A 17 -11.00 -17.52 11.03
C ASN A 17 -11.20 -17.84 9.53
N GLN A 18 -10.65 -18.96 9.06
CA GLN A 18 -10.80 -19.37 7.66
C GLN A 18 -12.28 -19.52 7.31
N SER A 19 -12.74 -18.80 6.31
CA SER A 19 -14.14 -18.72 5.89
C SER A 19 -15.10 -18.35 7.04
N GLY A 20 -14.59 -17.84 8.15
CA GLY A 20 -15.33 -17.44 9.34
C GLY A 20 -15.65 -15.94 9.38
N GLU A 21 -16.38 -15.55 10.40
CA GLU A 21 -16.75 -14.14 10.66
C GLU A 21 -16.40 -13.73 12.09
N ILE A 22 -15.60 -12.69 12.22
CA ILE A 22 -15.35 -11.96 13.46
C ILE A 22 -16.01 -10.59 13.33
N PHE A 23 -17.02 -10.34 14.16
CA PHE A 23 -17.81 -9.11 14.11
C PHE A 23 -17.78 -8.39 15.45
N ALA A 24 -17.45 -7.10 15.43
CA ALA A 24 -17.55 -6.21 16.59
C ALA A 24 -18.54 -5.06 16.31
N GLY A 25 -19.52 -4.91 17.18
CA GLY A 25 -20.51 -3.82 17.11
C GLY A 25 -19.93 -2.44 17.45
N THR A 26 -18.72 -2.39 18.01
CA THR A 26 -17.94 -1.17 18.22
C THR A 26 -16.50 -1.42 17.78
N ASN A 27 -15.58 -1.65 18.69
CA ASN A 27 -14.17 -1.89 18.41
C ASN A 27 -13.84 -3.39 18.41
N ALA A 28 -12.92 -3.81 17.57
CA ALA A 28 -12.30 -5.12 17.62
C ALA A 28 -10.82 -4.98 18.00
N LYS A 29 -10.40 -5.68 19.03
CA LYS A 29 -9.01 -5.87 19.39
C LYS A 29 -8.65 -7.35 19.23
N VAL A 30 -7.66 -7.61 18.39
CA VAL A 30 -7.21 -8.98 18.10
C VAL A 30 -5.72 -9.06 18.36
N ASN A 31 -5.32 -9.99 19.21
CA ASN A 31 -3.91 -10.27 19.49
C ASN A 31 -3.67 -11.78 19.38
N THR A 32 -2.70 -12.19 18.53
CA THR A 32 -2.37 -13.60 18.32
C THR A 32 -0.99 -13.79 17.72
N ILE A 33 -0.39 -14.97 17.83
CA ILE A 33 0.85 -15.28 17.12
C ILE A 33 0.55 -15.51 15.63
N LYS A 34 -0.52 -16.20 15.31
CA LYS A 34 -0.90 -16.52 13.93
C LYS A 34 -2.37 -16.22 13.69
N LEU A 35 -2.65 -15.38 12.70
CA LEU A 35 -4.02 -15.12 12.25
C LEU A 35 -4.23 -15.69 10.85
N ASN A 36 -5.10 -16.68 10.74
CA ASN A 36 -5.59 -17.17 9.46
C ASN A 36 -6.99 -16.59 9.22
N ASN A 37 -7.08 -15.61 8.31
CA ASN A 37 -8.33 -15.00 7.87
C ASN A 37 -8.59 -15.31 6.38
N GLN A 38 -8.07 -16.43 5.86
CA GLN A 38 -8.26 -16.82 4.47
C GLN A 38 -9.75 -16.97 4.17
N GLN A 39 -10.26 -16.23 3.17
CA GLN A 39 -11.68 -16.17 2.82
C GLN A 39 -12.60 -15.77 3.99
N GLY A 40 -12.04 -15.37 5.14
CA GLY A 40 -12.79 -14.94 6.32
C GLY A 40 -13.02 -13.44 6.34
N THR A 41 -13.85 -12.99 7.26
CA THR A 41 -14.18 -11.58 7.49
C THR A 41 -13.88 -11.18 8.93
N ILE A 42 -13.19 -10.06 9.09
CA ILE A 42 -13.03 -9.35 10.36
C ILE A 42 -13.63 -7.96 10.17
N TYR A 43 -14.66 -7.65 10.92
CA TYR A 43 -15.39 -6.39 10.81
C TYR A 43 -15.56 -5.72 12.16
N ALA A 44 -15.36 -4.39 12.19
CA ALA A 44 -15.72 -3.56 13.34
C ALA A 44 -16.45 -2.28 12.90
N LYS A 45 -17.52 -1.93 13.62
CA LYS A 45 -18.25 -0.68 13.36
C LYS A 45 -17.46 0.58 13.64
N ASN A 46 -16.39 0.52 14.44
CA ASN A 46 -15.63 1.72 14.79
C ASN A 46 -14.13 1.50 14.53
N GLN A 47 -13.43 0.73 15.33
CA GLN A 47 -11.98 0.59 15.21
C GLN A 47 -11.54 -0.87 15.19
N ILE A 48 -10.51 -1.16 14.39
CA ILE A 48 -9.79 -2.43 14.43
C ILE A 48 -8.36 -2.17 14.92
N ASP A 49 -7.98 -2.86 16.00
CA ASP A 49 -6.61 -2.98 16.47
C ASP A 49 -6.19 -4.45 16.37
N LEU A 50 -5.47 -4.79 15.32
CA LEU A 50 -5.01 -6.14 15.04
C LEU A 50 -3.51 -6.22 15.23
N THR A 51 -3.06 -7.08 16.14
CA THR A 51 -1.66 -7.40 16.35
C THR A 51 -1.44 -8.89 16.15
N ALA A 52 -0.50 -9.26 15.28
CA ALA A 52 -0.20 -10.66 15.01
C ALA A 52 1.29 -10.89 14.75
N GLY A 53 1.76 -12.11 14.93
CA GLY A 53 3.08 -12.54 14.46
C GLY A 53 3.06 -12.75 12.93
N GLN A 54 1.98 -13.33 12.38
CA GLN A 54 1.75 -13.52 10.95
C GLN A 54 0.27 -13.32 10.64
N LEU A 55 -0.05 -12.77 9.44
CA LEU A 55 -1.41 -12.62 8.95
C LEU A 55 -1.55 -13.25 7.54
N ASN A 56 -2.41 -14.26 7.44
CA ASN A 56 -2.93 -14.74 6.17
C ASN A 56 -4.34 -14.13 5.96
N ASN A 57 -4.46 -13.18 5.02
CA ASN A 57 -5.71 -12.56 4.60
C ASN A 57 -6.00 -12.83 3.12
N GLN A 58 -5.53 -13.96 2.58
CA GLN A 58 -5.76 -14.31 1.18
C GLN A 58 -7.26 -14.46 0.91
N GLN A 59 -7.78 -13.66 -0.04
CA GLN A 59 -9.21 -13.60 -0.36
C GLN A 59 -10.09 -13.22 0.86
N GLY A 60 -9.50 -12.84 1.99
CA GLY A 60 -10.20 -12.44 3.20
C GLY A 60 -10.45 -10.93 3.25
N GLN A 61 -11.21 -10.50 4.24
CA GLN A 61 -11.55 -9.09 4.45
C GLN A 61 -11.26 -8.68 5.89
N VAL A 62 -10.62 -7.52 6.05
CA VAL A 62 -10.52 -6.78 7.30
C VAL A 62 -11.08 -5.39 7.01
N TYR A 63 -12.21 -5.04 7.60
CA TYR A 63 -12.92 -3.79 7.32
C TYR A 63 -13.37 -3.09 8.60
N SER A 64 -13.12 -1.79 8.67
CA SER A 64 -13.55 -0.92 9.77
C SER A 64 -14.27 0.32 9.24
N THR A 65 -15.41 0.70 9.83
CA THR A 65 -16.06 2.00 9.52
C THR A 65 -15.41 3.18 10.24
N GLY A 66 -14.45 2.94 11.10
CA GLY A 66 -13.53 3.94 11.65
C GLY A 66 -12.11 3.68 11.16
N SER A 67 -11.13 3.79 12.05
CA SER A 67 -9.73 3.53 11.73
C SER A 67 -9.38 2.05 11.89
N ALA A 68 -8.38 1.59 11.14
CA ALA A 68 -7.80 0.28 11.34
C ALA A 68 -6.28 0.38 11.51
N THR A 69 -5.78 -0.30 12.53
CA THR A 69 -4.36 -0.50 12.79
C THR A 69 -4.06 -1.99 12.72
N VAL A 70 -3.20 -2.38 11.77
CA VAL A 70 -2.80 -3.76 11.51
C VAL A 70 -1.28 -3.84 11.69
N ILE A 71 -0.83 -4.39 12.81
CA ILE A 71 0.59 -4.55 13.14
C ILE A 71 0.93 -6.03 13.13
N VAL A 72 1.74 -6.44 12.16
CA VAL A 72 2.21 -7.81 12.02
C VAL A 72 3.72 -7.84 12.11
N GLN A 73 4.27 -8.59 13.04
CA GLN A 73 5.72 -8.69 13.25
C GLN A 73 6.43 -9.39 12.09
N GLY A 74 5.77 -10.35 11.45
CA GLY A 74 6.21 -11.06 10.26
C GLY A 74 5.52 -10.57 9.00
N ASP A 75 5.11 -11.51 8.17
CA ASP A 75 4.57 -11.24 6.85
C ASP A 75 3.04 -11.11 6.85
N ILE A 76 2.54 -10.22 5.99
CA ILE A 76 1.13 -10.12 5.62
C ILE A 76 0.96 -10.71 4.22
N GLN A 77 0.12 -11.72 4.09
CA GLN A 77 -0.37 -12.28 2.83
C GLN A 77 -1.77 -11.74 2.57
N ASN A 78 -1.90 -10.77 1.64
CA ASN A 78 -3.17 -10.12 1.28
C ASN A 78 -3.53 -10.33 -0.20
N GLN A 79 -3.07 -11.44 -0.80
CA GLN A 79 -3.37 -11.73 -2.21
C GLN A 79 -4.88 -11.88 -2.41
N LYS A 80 -5.45 -11.06 -3.30
CA LYS A 80 -6.89 -10.95 -3.53
C LYS A 80 -7.70 -10.61 -2.26
N GLY A 81 -7.02 -10.23 -1.19
CA GLY A 81 -7.63 -9.84 0.07
C GLY A 81 -7.88 -8.33 0.16
N VAL A 82 -8.61 -7.94 1.18
CA VAL A 82 -9.03 -6.56 1.41
C VAL A 82 -8.68 -6.13 2.83
N LEU A 83 -7.92 -5.04 2.96
CA LEU A 83 -7.69 -4.31 4.20
C LEU A 83 -8.20 -2.89 4.01
N VAL A 84 -9.32 -2.54 4.62
CA VAL A 84 -10.00 -1.24 4.40
C VAL A 84 -10.40 -0.61 5.73
N ALA A 85 -10.19 0.69 5.81
CA ALA A 85 -10.73 1.54 6.87
C ALA A 85 -11.47 2.72 6.23
N GLU A 86 -12.63 3.11 6.76
CA GLU A 86 -13.27 4.35 6.31
C GLU A 86 -12.50 5.60 6.74
N GLN A 87 -11.77 5.52 7.86
CA GLN A 87 -10.86 6.57 8.33
C GLN A 87 -9.40 6.14 8.07
N ASN A 88 -8.49 6.40 9.00
CA ASN A 88 -7.08 6.07 8.82
C ASN A 88 -6.84 4.55 8.73
N LEU A 89 -6.03 4.14 7.75
CA LEU A 89 -5.49 2.79 7.67
C LEU A 89 -3.99 2.81 7.96
N ASN A 90 -3.58 2.15 9.04
CA ASN A 90 -2.18 1.99 9.39
C ASN A 90 -1.78 0.52 9.29
N VAL A 91 -0.79 0.20 8.46
CA VAL A 91 -0.30 -1.17 8.26
C VAL A 91 1.20 -1.23 8.51
N GLN A 92 1.62 -2.17 9.34
CA GLN A 92 3.04 -2.45 9.59
C GLN A 92 3.31 -3.95 9.47
N SER A 93 4.41 -4.33 8.77
CA SER A 93 4.81 -5.73 8.58
C SER A 93 6.30 -5.86 8.26
N GLN A 94 6.82 -7.10 8.24
CA GLN A 94 8.11 -7.40 7.63
C GLN A 94 8.00 -7.35 6.10
N LYS A 95 7.12 -8.15 5.53
CA LYS A 95 6.77 -8.11 4.11
C LYS A 95 5.26 -8.00 3.96
N LEU A 96 4.83 -7.39 2.85
CA LEU A 96 3.43 -7.35 2.49
C LEU A 96 3.27 -7.75 1.03
N ASP A 97 2.49 -8.80 0.81
CA ASP A 97 2.08 -9.22 -0.52
C ASP A 97 0.59 -8.86 -0.74
N ASN A 98 0.38 -7.80 -1.53
CA ASN A 98 -0.93 -7.29 -1.93
C ASN A 98 -1.23 -7.60 -3.40
N THR A 99 -0.71 -8.71 -3.94
CA THR A 99 -0.97 -9.11 -5.33
C THR A 99 -2.47 -9.27 -5.57
N GLU A 100 -3.02 -8.51 -6.54
CA GLU A 100 -4.45 -8.44 -6.85
C GLU A 100 -5.32 -8.05 -5.63
N GLY A 101 -4.72 -7.58 -4.52
CA GLY A 101 -5.42 -7.20 -3.28
C GLY A 101 -5.68 -5.71 -3.18
N THR A 102 -6.39 -5.31 -2.14
CA THR A 102 -6.76 -3.92 -1.87
C THR A 102 -6.33 -3.47 -0.47
N LEU A 103 -5.65 -2.32 -0.41
CA LEU A 103 -5.41 -1.54 0.80
C LEU A 103 -6.03 -0.17 0.62
N ARG A 104 -7.01 0.21 1.45
CA ARG A 104 -7.70 1.49 1.24
C ARG A 104 -8.06 2.21 2.53
N SER A 105 -7.82 3.52 2.52
CA SER A 105 -8.43 4.49 3.44
C SER A 105 -9.47 5.30 2.67
N GLU A 106 -10.76 5.17 3.02
CA GLU A 106 -11.85 5.72 2.19
C GLU A 106 -12.09 7.21 2.41
N LYS A 107 -11.69 7.77 3.56
CA LYS A 107 -11.97 9.18 3.91
C LYS A 107 -10.77 9.94 4.48
N ALA A 108 -9.68 9.23 4.80
CA ALA A 108 -8.52 9.81 5.51
C ALA A 108 -7.19 9.32 4.94
N ASP A 109 -6.18 9.18 5.79
CA ASP A 109 -4.81 8.84 5.41
C ASP A 109 -4.54 7.34 5.43
N LEU A 110 -3.61 6.91 4.57
CA LEU A 110 -3.04 5.56 4.57
C LEU A 110 -1.55 5.63 4.92
N THR A 111 -1.14 4.90 5.95
CA THR A 111 0.27 4.74 6.30
C THR A 111 0.64 3.25 6.21
N LEU A 112 1.68 2.95 5.44
CA LEU A 112 2.19 1.60 5.28
C LEU A 112 3.70 1.58 5.55
N ASN A 113 4.12 0.68 6.42
CA ASN A 113 5.53 0.44 6.72
C ASN A 113 5.83 -1.05 6.60
N ALA A 114 6.40 -1.46 5.46
CA ALA A 114 6.95 -2.81 5.28
C ALA A 114 8.47 -2.73 5.50
N GLN A 115 8.98 -3.45 6.49
CA GLN A 115 10.42 -3.43 6.81
C GLN A 115 11.27 -4.01 5.67
N GLY A 116 10.74 -4.99 4.93
CA GLY A 116 11.31 -5.60 3.75
C GLY A 116 10.58 -5.18 2.47
N GLN A 117 10.04 -6.11 1.73
CA GLN A 117 9.41 -5.90 0.42
C GLN A 117 7.91 -5.63 0.52
N LEU A 118 7.43 -4.67 -0.29
CA LEU A 118 6.02 -4.48 -0.63
C LEU A 118 5.78 -4.94 -2.06
N ILE A 119 4.89 -5.91 -2.25
CA ILE A 119 4.41 -6.37 -3.55
C ILE A 119 2.97 -5.87 -3.72
N ASN A 120 2.73 -5.07 -4.76
CA ASN A 120 1.41 -4.56 -5.17
C ASN A 120 1.15 -4.89 -6.65
N GLN A 121 1.58 -6.06 -7.09
CA GLN A 121 1.38 -6.50 -8.48
C GLN A 121 -0.12 -6.65 -8.77
N GLN A 122 -0.63 -5.89 -9.75
CA GLN A 122 -2.05 -5.83 -10.09
C GLN A 122 -2.96 -5.47 -8.89
N GLY A 123 -2.39 -5.01 -7.77
CA GLY A 123 -3.11 -4.61 -6.58
C GLY A 123 -3.47 -3.11 -6.57
N ASP A 124 -4.31 -2.71 -5.63
CA ASP A 124 -4.75 -1.33 -5.41
C ASP A 124 -4.38 -0.85 -4.00
N ILE A 125 -3.61 0.23 -3.91
CA ILE A 125 -3.32 0.96 -2.67
C ILE A 125 -3.84 2.38 -2.83
N ASN A 126 -4.83 2.78 -2.03
CA ASN A 126 -5.53 4.04 -2.22
C ASN A 126 -5.83 4.77 -0.90
N ALA A 127 -5.64 6.09 -0.90
CA ALA A 127 -6.04 6.96 0.21
C ALA A 127 -6.84 8.15 -0.30
N GLU A 128 -7.98 8.44 0.34
CA GLU A 128 -8.78 9.64 -0.01
C GLU A 128 -8.08 10.94 0.39
N GLN A 129 -7.13 10.92 1.32
CA GLN A 129 -6.34 12.10 1.68
C GLN A 129 -4.87 11.90 1.30
N ASN A 130 -4.02 11.53 2.22
CA ASN A 130 -2.60 11.33 1.99
C ASN A 130 -2.20 9.86 2.08
N ALA A 131 -1.19 9.46 1.33
CA ALA A 131 -0.59 8.14 1.49
C ALA A 131 0.91 8.28 1.77
N SER A 132 1.39 7.47 2.71
CA SER A 132 2.82 7.38 3.05
C SER A 132 3.23 5.91 3.08
N LEU A 133 4.12 5.53 2.17
CA LEU A 133 4.64 4.18 2.04
C LEU A 133 6.14 4.16 2.30
N SER A 134 6.58 3.34 3.24
CA SER A 134 7.99 3.10 3.52
C SER A 134 8.28 1.60 3.42
N THR A 135 9.26 1.21 2.59
CA THR A 135 9.59 -0.20 2.33
C THR A 135 11.04 -0.34 1.89
N GLN A 136 11.65 -1.54 1.91
CA GLN A 136 12.96 -1.74 1.32
C GLN A 136 12.90 -1.87 -0.22
N SER A 137 11.84 -2.45 -0.76
CA SER A 137 11.64 -2.50 -2.20
C SER A 137 10.15 -2.53 -2.51
N LEU A 138 9.77 -1.96 -3.65
CA LEU A 138 8.39 -1.88 -4.09
C LEU A 138 8.23 -2.48 -5.49
N VAL A 139 7.33 -3.45 -5.60
CA VAL A 139 6.88 -4.00 -6.88
C VAL A 139 5.44 -3.57 -7.11
N ASN A 140 5.24 -2.60 -8.02
CA ASN A 140 3.91 -2.09 -8.41
C ASN A 140 3.61 -2.44 -9.89
N THR A 141 4.10 -3.58 -10.36
CA THR A 141 3.89 -3.99 -11.76
C THR A 141 2.41 -4.16 -12.06
N ALA A 142 1.92 -3.41 -13.03
CA ALA A 142 0.49 -3.34 -13.40
C ALA A 142 -0.45 -3.02 -12.22
N GLY A 143 0.08 -2.61 -11.06
CA GLY A 143 -0.69 -2.21 -9.89
C GLY A 143 -0.97 -0.69 -9.86
N GLN A 144 -1.80 -0.27 -8.93
CA GLN A 144 -2.10 1.13 -8.70
C GLN A 144 -1.75 1.55 -7.28
N ILE A 145 -1.10 2.70 -7.14
CA ILE A 145 -0.91 3.41 -5.87
C ILE A 145 -1.39 4.83 -6.07
N ALA A 146 -2.40 5.24 -5.31
CA ALA A 146 -2.98 6.56 -5.48
C ALA A 146 -3.30 7.23 -4.15
N SER A 147 -3.27 8.56 -4.15
CA SER A 147 -3.85 9.38 -3.11
C SER A 147 -4.43 10.68 -3.69
N LYS A 148 -5.41 11.26 -3.03
CA LYS A 148 -6.02 12.49 -3.49
C LYS A 148 -5.10 13.69 -3.34
N ASN A 149 -4.34 13.76 -2.25
CA ASN A 149 -3.47 14.91 -1.96
C ASN A 149 -1.99 14.57 -2.11
N GLN A 150 -1.33 14.19 -1.04
CA GLN A 150 0.11 13.90 -1.01
C GLN A 150 0.36 12.39 -1.02
N LEU A 151 1.22 11.94 -1.92
CA LEU A 151 1.75 10.58 -1.94
C LEU A 151 3.25 10.61 -1.73
N ASN A 152 3.71 10.02 -0.63
CA ASN A 152 5.12 9.85 -0.33
C ASN A 152 5.49 8.37 -0.41
N ILE A 153 6.52 8.03 -1.17
CA ILE A 153 7.07 6.67 -1.25
C ILE A 153 8.57 6.74 -0.98
N ASP A 154 9.03 6.03 0.05
CA ASP A 154 10.46 5.85 0.35
C ASP A 154 10.81 4.35 0.31
N THR A 155 11.63 3.94 -0.64
CA THR A 155 12.12 2.56 -0.76
C THR A 155 13.47 2.35 -0.09
N ARG A 156 13.94 3.29 0.73
CA ARG A 156 15.20 3.17 1.47
C ARG A 156 16.38 2.81 0.56
N GLN A 157 16.52 3.52 -0.57
CA GLN A 157 17.55 3.30 -1.60
C GLN A 157 17.46 1.98 -2.35
N GLN A 158 16.39 1.23 -2.18
CA GLN A 158 16.15 0.01 -2.96
C GLN A 158 15.25 0.28 -4.16
N GLN A 159 15.05 -0.73 -5.00
CA GLN A 159 14.31 -0.63 -6.24
C GLN A 159 12.83 -0.28 -6.04
N LEU A 160 12.31 0.60 -6.92
CA LEU A 160 10.90 0.76 -7.21
C LEU A 160 10.64 0.29 -8.63
N ASN A 161 9.87 -0.78 -8.78
CA ASN A 161 9.40 -1.28 -10.06
C ASN A 161 7.93 -0.85 -10.26
N ASN A 162 7.68 0.08 -11.20
CA ASN A 162 6.36 0.56 -11.60
C ASN A 162 6.06 0.22 -13.07
N GLN A 163 6.61 -0.88 -13.59
CA GLN A 163 6.38 -1.31 -14.97
C GLN A 163 4.89 -1.57 -15.22
N ASN A 164 4.31 -0.90 -16.22
CA ASN A 164 2.86 -0.91 -16.51
C ASN A 164 1.98 -0.47 -15.32
N GLY A 165 2.55 -0.03 -14.21
CA GLY A 165 1.83 0.39 -13.01
C GLY A 165 1.47 1.87 -13.03
N LYS A 166 0.70 2.29 -12.04
CA LYS A 166 0.27 3.68 -11.87
C LYS A 166 0.59 4.19 -10.47
N ILE A 167 1.20 5.37 -10.40
CA ILE A 167 1.46 6.14 -9.19
C ILE A 167 0.87 7.53 -9.41
N ILE A 168 -0.22 7.86 -8.69
CA ILE A 168 -1.02 9.06 -9.01
C ILE A 168 -1.38 9.80 -7.72
N ALA A 169 -1.14 11.12 -7.69
CA ALA A 169 -1.62 12.00 -6.62
C ALA A 169 -1.72 13.45 -7.08
N LYS A 170 -2.18 14.33 -6.23
CA LYS A 170 -2.05 15.77 -6.45
C LYS A 170 -0.58 16.19 -6.35
N ALA A 171 0.15 15.69 -5.36
CA ALA A 171 1.59 15.84 -5.22
C ALA A 171 2.23 14.46 -4.98
N VAL A 172 3.21 14.10 -5.79
CA VAL A 172 3.96 12.84 -5.69
C VAL A 172 5.40 13.14 -5.27
N ASP A 173 5.89 12.50 -4.22
CA ASP A 173 7.29 12.55 -3.78
C ASP A 173 7.84 11.11 -3.67
N LEU A 174 8.77 10.77 -4.56
CA LEU A 174 9.41 9.46 -4.62
C LEU A 174 10.87 9.58 -4.21
N LYS A 175 11.25 8.87 -3.18
CA LYS A 175 12.62 8.67 -2.76
C LYS A 175 12.97 7.19 -2.90
N THR A 176 13.80 6.85 -3.89
CA THR A 176 13.99 5.46 -4.28
C THR A 176 15.45 5.18 -4.66
N GLY A 177 15.83 3.92 -4.79
CA GLY A 177 17.00 3.51 -5.56
C GLY A 177 16.66 3.48 -7.05
N THR A 178 16.98 2.38 -7.74
CA THR A 178 16.61 2.24 -9.14
C THR A 178 15.11 2.36 -9.34
N LEU A 179 14.68 3.25 -10.24
CA LEU A 179 13.28 3.41 -10.63
C LEU A 179 13.06 2.80 -12.02
N GLU A 180 12.23 1.77 -12.09
CA GLU A 180 11.78 1.16 -13.33
C GLU A 180 10.34 1.57 -13.62
N ASN A 181 10.14 2.47 -14.59
CA ASN A 181 8.84 3.00 -14.98
C ASN A 181 8.51 2.72 -16.46
N GLN A 182 9.02 1.60 -17.01
CA GLN A 182 8.75 1.24 -18.41
C GLN A 182 7.24 1.01 -18.61
N ALA A 183 6.65 1.73 -19.54
CA ALA A 183 5.20 1.75 -19.80
C ALA A 183 4.35 2.08 -18.54
N GLY A 184 4.97 2.56 -17.45
CA GLY A 184 4.30 2.95 -16.23
C GLY A 184 3.95 4.44 -16.20
N LEU A 185 2.96 4.81 -15.41
CA LEU A 185 2.52 6.19 -15.19
C LEU A 185 2.91 6.65 -13.79
N ILE A 186 3.62 7.79 -13.73
CA ILE A 186 3.79 8.58 -12.50
C ILE A 186 3.20 9.95 -12.78
N GLN A 187 2.13 10.31 -12.07
CA GLN A 187 1.40 11.55 -12.36
C GLN A 187 1.13 12.39 -11.12
N GLY A 188 1.49 13.67 -11.19
CA GLY A 188 1.16 14.67 -10.19
C GLY A 188 0.27 15.78 -10.75
N GLY A 189 -0.88 16.04 -10.10
CA GLY A 189 -1.76 17.15 -10.48
C GLY A 189 -1.18 18.54 -10.15
N GLN A 190 -0.21 18.63 -9.26
CA GLN A 190 0.51 19.88 -8.91
C GLN A 190 2.02 19.71 -8.95
N SER A 191 2.54 18.57 -8.52
CA SER A 191 3.97 18.34 -8.52
C SER A 191 4.31 16.85 -8.58
N VAL A 192 5.44 16.57 -9.22
CA VAL A 192 6.15 15.29 -9.13
C VAL A 192 7.59 15.59 -8.73
N LYS A 193 8.04 14.98 -7.65
CA LYS A 193 9.44 14.98 -7.25
C LYS A 193 9.93 13.53 -7.20
N ILE A 194 11.06 13.28 -7.86
CA ILE A 194 11.74 11.99 -7.89
C ILE A 194 13.19 12.20 -7.50
N ASP A 195 13.65 11.50 -6.48
CA ASP A 195 15.04 11.42 -6.05
C ASP A 195 15.46 9.95 -6.06
N THR A 196 16.29 9.56 -7.03
CA THR A 196 16.79 8.18 -7.14
C THR A 196 18.06 7.95 -6.34
N GLN A 197 18.50 8.92 -5.55
CA GLN A 197 19.64 8.78 -4.64
C GLN A 197 20.89 8.20 -5.34
N ASN A 198 21.20 8.74 -6.52
CA ASN A 198 22.29 8.34 -7.41
C ASN A 198 22.16 6.95 -8.05
N HIS A 199 20.92 6.45 -8.21
CA HIS A 199 20.64 5.25 -8.98
C HIS A 199 20.01 5.59 -10.34
N ALA A 200 19.80 4.58 -11.18
CA ALA A 200 19.24 4.75 -12.52
C ALA A 200 17.73 4.97 -12.52
N LEU A 201 17.24 5.72 -13.52
CA LEU A 201 15.83 5.88 -13.85
C LEU A 201 15.60 5.39 -15.29
N PHE A 202 14.71 4.40 -15.43
CA PHE A 202 14.27 3.86 -16.72
C PHE A 202 12.80 4.22 -16.95
N ASN A 203 12.52 5.09 -17.94
CA ASN A 203 11.17 5.55 -18.27
C ASN A 203 10.82 5.26 -19.74
N ASN A 204 11.16 4.06 -20.22
CA ASN A 204 11.06 3.70 -21.60
C ASN A 204 9.65 3.27 -22.00
N ASN A 205 9.32 3.38 -23.30
CA ASN A 205 8.11 2.83 -23.91
C ASN A 205 6.80 3.34 -23.26
N SER A 206 6.73 4.63 -22.92
CA SER A 206 5.57 5.22 -22.25
C SER A 206 4.30 5.24 -23.12
N GLY A 207 4.44 5.29 -24.43
CA GLY A 207 3.29 5.52 -25.33
C GLY A 207 2.58 6.84 -25.02
N ASP A 208 1.30 6.92 -25.34
CA ASP A 208 0.50 8.16 -25.18
C ASP A 208 -0.17 8.29 -23.80
N GLN A 209 -0.15 7.25 -22.99
CA GLN A 209 -0.93 7.14 -21.74
C GLN A 209 -0.09 6.93 -20.48
N ALA A 210 1.23 6.93 -20.62
CA ALA A 210 2.16 6.64 -19.52
C ALA A 210 3.31 7.64 -19.49
N GLY A 211 4.27 7.45 -18.57
CA GLY A 211 5.44 8.29 -18.40
C GLY A 211 5.46 9.02 -17.07
N ILE A 212 6.22 10.10 -16.99
CA ILE A 212 6.35 10.95 -15.80
C ILE A 212 5.76 12.32 -16.11
N LEU A 213 4.60 12.60 -15.51
CA LEU A 213 3.77 13.75 -15.86
C LEU A 213 3.49 14.62 -14.65
N SER A 214 3.61 15.94 -14.79
CA SER A 214 3.16 16.89 -13.78
C SER A 214 2.35 18.01 -14.43
N GLN A 215 1.26 18.44 -13.83
CA GLN A 215 0.56 19.65 -14.28
C GLN A 215 1.18 20.95 -13.72
N GLY A 216 2.20 20.84 -12.89
CA GLY A 216 2.93 21.95 -12.29
C GLY A 216 4.41 21.63 -12.21
N ARG A 217 5.00 21.61 -11.01
CA ARG A 217 6.44 21.40 -10.87
C ARG A 217 6.81 19.92 -11.11
N LEU A 218 7.80 19.70 -11.97
CA LEU A 218 8.49 18.41 -12.11
C LEU A 218 9.95 18.58 -11.68
N GLU A 219 10.40 17.75 -10.77
CA GLU A 219 11.78 17.67 -10.31
C GLU A 219 12.26 16.21 -10.35
N ILE A 220 13.33 15.95 -11.09
CA ILE A 220 14.02 14.66 -11.12
C ILE A 220 15.46 14.94 -10.70
N ALA A 221 15.88 14.40 -9.58
CA ALA A 221 17.15 14.72 -8.93
C ALA A 221 17.97 13.47 -8.60
N ASN A 222 19.27 13.66 -8.46
CA ASN A 222 20.22 12.62 -8.02
C ASN A 222 20.10 11.34 -8.85
N VAL A 223 20.04 11.46 -10.19
CA VAL A 223 19.90 10.34 -11.12
C VAL A 223 21.28 10.05 -11.72
N SER A 224 21.79 8.82 -11.54
CA SER A 224 23.06 8.41 -12.14
C SER A 224 22.96 8.17 -13.65
N GLN A 225 21.81 7.70 -14.11
CA GLN A 225 21.48 7.44 -15.51
C GLN A 225 19.99 7.64 -15.74
N LEU A 226 19.62 8.41 -16.76
CA LEU A 226 18.25 8.55 -17.24
C LEU A 226 18.15 7.88 -18.61
N ASP A 227 17.31 6.83 -18.71
CA ASP A 227 16.95 6.21 -19.96
C ASP A 227 15.46 6.48 -20.25
N ASN A 228 15.19 7.24 -21.31
CA ASN A 228 13.84 7.68 -21.70
C ASN A 228 13.55 7.35 -23.19
N ILE A 229 14.06 6.21 -23.69
CA ILE A 229 13.87 5.79 -25.09
C ILE A 229 12.40 5.53 -25.33
N SER A 230 11.78 6.23 -26.27
CA SER A 230 10.34 6.20 -26.52
C SER A 230 9.52 6.49 -25.26
N GLY A 231 10.11 7.18 -24.27
CA GLY A 231 9.48 7.58 -23.04
C GLY A 231 8.89 8.99 -23.11
N TYR A 232 8.03 9.32 -22.18
CA TYR A 232 7.41 10.64 -22.06
C TYR A 232 7.64 11.24 -20.68
N ILE A 233 8.22 12.43 -20.63
CA ILE A 233 8.43 13.24 -19.42
C ILE A 233 7.94 14.65 -19.73
N ALA A 234 6.94 15.15 -18.99
CA ALA A 234 6.32 16.44 -19.29
C ALA A 234 5.75 17.16 -18.06
N THR A 235 5.59 18.49 -18.22
CA THR A 235 4.86 19.37 -17.30
C THR A 235 3.75 20.09 -18.02
#